data_dc4feb622e9c7a5e220d5da01227c9ea
#
_entry.id   dc4feb622e9c7a5e220d5da01227c9ea
#
_cell.length_a   1.000
_cell.length_b   1.000
_cell.length_c   1.000
_cell.angle_alpha   90.00
_cell.angle_beta   90.00
_cell.angle_gamma   90.00
#
_symmetry.space_group_name_H-M   'P 1'
#
loop_
_entity.id
_entity.type
_entity.pdbx_description
1 polymer ?
#
loop_
_entity_poly.entity_id
_entity_poly.type
_entity_poly.pdbx_seq_one_letter_code
_entity_poly.pdbx_strand_id
1 'polypeptide(L)'
;LTYDPSNLTLTRDLAMLTLEPNLTRGVPSSWAIEPELPEGLVFNNGLISGTPAVNMTQTVYTVWANHSGGSAVANITITVNEPLPIIGFTPDNITLMRYEPMENMTSISDGGFIETWSISPDLPDGLIFVNGTVSGTPLVNMTETIFTITATNTGGSVNTSLTITVLEPPANLSIEMNEFVLTRGEDELNFTINNSGGFVATWEVEPTLPLGVSLVDGVVHGTPMVNSTMITYTVWANNTGGNVTIQFNLTVLEPVAIIEYPAGVVELVSGVSTGYVVPLITGGQPASWAIEPALPEGMELINGLIIGTPKTNLSETVFTVWANNTGGSANGTFILSIDQPFFIARYPETIFVLDVNESIGPLSPLFYFDENDDPVWTISPELPIGMEFTNGTISGAGIIPQNMTMYTVQVTGKMAPVTFTLMIEILETDLDSSIPSLRNETAAEPYFVPERQSEPIFDFDAYWICPIIAFILLIVTLMVATRFIKEGE
;
A
#
# COMPACT_ATOMS: atom_id res chain seq x y z
N LEU A 1 -5.45 55.04 83.79
CA LEU A 1 -4.64 53.96 83.31
C LEU A 1 -5.18 53.48 82.01
N THR A 2 -4.41 53.42 80.94
CA THR A 2 -4.69 52.80 79.65
C THR A 2 -3.47 52.12 79.11
N TYR A 3 -3.70 51.12 78.16
CA TYR A 3 -2.68 50.54 77.40
C TYR A 3 -2.97 50.77 75.90
N ASP A 4 -1.97 51.02 75.10
CA ASP A 4 -2.10 51.21 73.65
C ASP A 4 -1.02 50.40 72.95
N PRO A 5 -1.43 49.39 72.20
CA PRO A 5 -2.79 48.88 71.98
C PRO A 5 -3.36 48.18 73.22
N SER A 6 -4.69 48.22 73.39
CA SER A 6 -5.39 47.43 74.43
C SER A 6 -5.74 45.99 73.97
N ASN A 7 -5.64 45.74 72.68
CA ASN A 7 -5.78 44.37 72.08
C ASN A 7 -4.46 43.93 71.42
N LEU A 8 -3.86 42.85 71.91
CA LEU A 8 -2.67 42.34 71.43
C LEU A 8 -2.93 40.96 70.80
N THR A 9 -2.41 40.74 69.57
CA THR A 9 -2.30 39.48 68.96
C THR A 9 -0.80 39.18 68.85
N LEU A 10 -0.37 38.21 69.66
CA LEU A 10 1.04 37.78 69.75
C LEU A 10 1.23 36.43 69.00
N THR A 11 2.48 36.14 68.70
CA THR A 11 2.84 34.86 68.07
C THR A 11 3.65 34.04 69.08
N ARG A 12 3.33 32.79 69.29
CA ARG A 12 4.09 31.88 70.13
C ARG A 12 5.55 31.85 69.71
N ASP A 13 6.48 31.77 70.65
CA ASP A 13 7.93 31.72 70.46
C ASP A 13 8.54 32.99 69.78
N LEU A 14 7.74 34.05 69.59
CA LEU A 14 8.21 35.34 69.12
C LEU A 14 8.14 36.41 70.23
N ALA A 15 9.28 37.03 70.51
CA ALA A 15 9.35 38.07 71.57
C ALA A 15 8.42 39.27 71.24
N MET A 16 7.61 39.64 72.18
CA MET A 16 6.74 40.81 72.03
C MET A 16 7.49 42.11 72.31
N LEU A 17 7.00 43.21 71.70
CA LEU A 17 7.41 44.53 72.14
C LEU A 17 6.83 44.79 73.53
N THR A 18 7.63 45.35 74.40
CA THR A 18 7.17 45.76 75.74
C THR A 18 5.96 46.69 75.68
N LEU A 19 4.89 46.26 76.35
CA LEU A 19 3.69 47.04 76.43
C LEU A 19 3.76 47.87 77.72
N GLU A 20 3.72 49.18 77.59
CA GLU A 20 3.83 50.13 78.69
C GLU A 20 2.48 50.72 79.06
N PRO A 21 2.25 50.98 80.40
CA PRO A 21 1.06 51.59 80.82
C PRO A 21 1.09 53.12 80.58
N ASN A 22 -0.03 53.70 80.12
CA ASN A 22 -0.21 55.11 79.99
C ASN A 22 -0.90 55.62 81.22
N LEU A 23 -0.17 56.43 82.04
CA LEU A 23 -0.65 57.02 83.27
C LEU A 23 -0.91 58.50 83.06
N THR A 24 -2.15 58.98 83.30
CA THR A 24 -2.49 60.39 83.20
C THR A 24 -2.28 61.18 84.50
N ARG A 25 -2.27 60.53 85.64
CA ARG A 25 -2.03 61.11 86.96
C ARG A 25 -1.49 60.11 88.00
N GLY A 26 -0.58 60.52 88.83
CA GLY A 26 -0.06 59.75 89.96
C GLY A 26 0.92 58.66 89.61
N VAL A 27 1.73 58.24 90.56
CA VAL A 27 2.65 57.09 90.41
C VAL A 27 2.09 55.95 91.24
N PRO A 28 1.78 54.81 90.67
CA PRO A 28 1.29 53.60 91.37
C PRO A 28 2.30 53.14 92.42
N SER A 29 1.80 52.73 93.57
CA SER A 29 2.60 52.11 94.62
C SER A 29 2.70 50.59 94.48
N SER A 30 1.75 50.01 93.80
CA SER A 30 1.76 48.56 93.47
C SER A 30 0.93 48.25 92.21
N TRP A 31 1.19 47.13 91.57
CA TRP A 31 0.51 46.69 90.37
C TRP A 31 -0.02 45.28 90.59
N ALA A 32 -1.16 44.99 89.97
CA ALA A 32 -1.70 43.63 89.93
C ALA A 32 -2.31 43.38 88.57
N ILE A 33 -2.31 42.13 88.12
CA ILE A 33 -2.94 41.66 86.89
C ILE A 33 -3.68 40.37 87.16
N GLU A 34 -4.87 40.23 86.62
CA GLU A 34 -5.66 38.96 86.68
C GLU A 34 -6.44 38.76 85.37
N PRO A 35 -6.46 37.53 84.88
CA PRO A 35 -5.75 36.35 85.39
C PRO A 35 -4.20 36.45 85.25
N GLU A 36 -3.46 35.46 85.69
CA GLU A 36 -2.02 35.35 85.46
C GLU A 36 -1.72 35.34 83.96
N LEU A 37 -0.64 36.00 83.58
CA LEU A 37 -0.21 35.92 82.15
C LEU A 37 0.22 34.50 81.79
N PRO A 38 0.06 34.16 80.47
CA PRO A 38 0.49 32.87 79.98
C PRO A 38 2.02 32.70 80.15
N GLU A 39 2.47 31.45 80.16
CA GLU A 39 3.87 31.11 80.23
C GLU A 39 4.69 31.86 79.18
N GLY A 40 5.83 32.42 79.61
CA GLY A 40 6.76 33.20 78.80
C GLY A 40 6.47 34.69 78.78
N LEU A 41 5.33 35.15 79.25
CA LEU A 41 5.05 36.59 79.49
C LEU A 41 5.26 36.95 80.93
N VAL A 42 5.79 38.14 81.14
CA VAL A 42 6.08 38.66 82.46
C VAL A 42 5.39 40.01 82.67
N PHE A 43 4.77 40.21 83.87
CA PHE A 43 4.20 41.48 84.30
C PHE A 43 5.11 42.06 85.37
N ASN A 44 5.69 43.25 85.16
CA ASN A 44 6.56 43.90 86.09
C ASN A 44 6.33 45.44 86.10
N ASN A 45 5.89 45.96 87.22
CA ASN A 45 5.65 47.39 87.40
C ASN A 45 4.75 47.99 86.33
N GLY A 46 3.67 47.31 85.92
CA GLY A 46 2.78 47.68 84.86
C GLY A 46 3.24 47.39 83.45
N LEU A 47 4.49 46.92 83.23
CA LEU A 47 5.04 46.54 81.93
C LEU A 47 4.69 45.07 81.66
N ILE A 48 4.26 44.80 80.46
CA ILE A 48 4.08 43.46 79.94
C ILE A 48 5.12 43.20 78.87
N SER A 49 5.91 42.14 79.02
CA SER A 49 6.99 41.81 78.12
C SER A 49 7.23 40.29 78.09
N GLY A 50 8.07 39.81 77.18
CA GLY A 50 8.48 38.42 77.16
C GLY A 50 8.23 37.77 75.79
N THR A 51 8.34 36.46 75.79
CA THR A 51 8.10 35.60 74.64
C THR A 51 7.05 34.51 75.03
N PRO A 52 5.82 34.58 74.54
CA PRO A 52 4.80 33.64 74.95
C PRO A 52 5.17 32.21 74.48
N ALA A 53 5.14 31.24 75.39
CA ALA A 53 5.55 29.86 75.12
C ALA A 53 4.37 28.94 74.75
N VAL A 54 3.13 29.41 74.93
CA VAL A 54 1.93 28.64 74.65
C VAL A 54 0.93 29.47 73.85
N ASN A 55 0.24 28.83 72.93
CA ASN A 55 -0.90 29.44 72.23
C ASN A 55 -2.10 29.64 73.18
N MET A 56 -2.87 30.66 72.94
CA MET A 56 -3.97 30.99 73.83
C MET A 56 -5.08 31.72 73.07
N THR A 57 -6.29 31.33 73.28
CA THR A 57 -7.46 32.06 72.79
C THR A 57 -7.56 33.41 73.45
N GLN A 58 -8.31 34.31 72.82
CA GLN A 58 -8.54 35.66 73.34
C GLN A 58 -8.93 35.66 74.79
N THR A 59 -8.10 36.27 75.63
CA THR A 59 -8.30 36.32 77.08
C THR A 59 -8.18 37.77 77.52
N VAL A 60 -9.08 38.19 78.36
CA VAL A 60 -9.13 39.57 78.95
C VAL A 60 -8.39 39.53 80.25
N TYR A 61 -7.41 40.47 80.38
CA TYR A 61 -6.62 40.67 81.54
C TYR A 61 -7.02 42.06 82.15
N THR A 62 -7.32 42.10 83.45
CA THR A 62 -7.59 43.33 84.16
C THR A 62 -6.31 43.70 84.90
N VAL A 63 -5.86 44.94 84.67
CA VAL A 63 -4.66 45.48 85.32
C VAL A 63 -5.12 46.58 86.29
N TRP A 64 -4.59 46.51 87.51
CA TRP A 64 -4.80 47.50 88.58
C TRP A 64 -3.51 48.21 88.82
N ALA A 65 -3.56 49.58 88.83
CA ALA A 65 -2.53 50.45 89.30
C ALA A 65 -2.99 51.01 90.62
N ASN A 66 -2.43 50.56 91.72
CA ASN A 66 -2.88 50.94 93.11
C ASN A 66 -2.06 52.06 93.65
N HIS A 67 -2.71 52.94 94.34
CA HIS A 67 -2.13 54.14 95.00
C HIS A 67 -2.94 54.45 96.28
N SER A 68 -2.35 55.14 97.20
CA SER A 68 -2.99 55.50 98.48
C SER A 68 -4.34 56.26 98.36
N GLY A 69 -4.62 56.84 97.20
CA GLY A 69 -5.87 57.54 96.84
C GLY A 69 -6.89 56.75 96.09
N GLY A 70 -6.63 55.45 95.79
CA GLY A 70 -7.46 54.51 95.03
C GLY A 70 -6.76 53.76 93.96
N SER A 71 -7.50 52.94 93.20
CA SER A 71 -6.97 52.07 92.09
C SER A 71 -7.51 52.56 90.76
N ALA A 72 -6.63 52.67 89.74
CA ALA A 72 -6.97 52.82 88.34
C ALA A 72 -6.99 51.45 87.72
N VAL A 73 -7.95 51.19 86.84
CA VAL A 73 -8.14 49.90 86.19
C VAL A 73 -8.10 50.03 84.68
N ALA A 74 -7.46 49.12 84.03
CA ALA A 74 -7.49 48.99 82.55
C ALA A 74 -7.62 47.51 82.17
N ASN A 75 -8.34 47.22 81.09
CA ASN A 75 -8.46 45.92 80.52
C ASN A 75 -7.58 45.85 79.27
N ILE A 76 -6.82 44.79 79.14
CA ILE A 76 -6.13 44.47 77.95
C ILE A 76 -6.59 43.06 77.50
N THR A 77 -6.58 42.86 76.19
CA THR A 77 -6.95 41.55 75.61
C THR A 77 -5.73 41.01 74.93
N ILE A 78 -5.38 39.78 75.26
CA ILE A 78 -4.23 39.04 74.61
C ILE A 78 -4.73 37.81 73.94
N THR A 79 -4.31 37.63 72.72
CA THR A 79 -4.43 36.38 71.92
C THR A 79 -3.00 35.95 71.58
N VAL A 80 -2.69 34.68 71.71
CA VAL A 80 -1.39 34.15 71.28
C VAL A 80 -1.66 33.04 70.22
N ASN A 81 -1.29 33.39 69.01
CA ASN A 81 -1.45 32.45 67.85
C ASN A 81 -0.18 31.60 67.66
N GLU A 82 -0.35 30.48 67.02
CA GLU A 82 0.76 29.69 66.52
C GLU A 82 1.59 30.52 65.49
N PRO A 83 2.90 30.28 65.34
CA PRO A 83 3.62 30.69 64.18
C PRO A 83 2.94 30.16 62.88
N LEU A 84 3.10 30.90 61.77
CA LEU A 84 2.62 30.43 60.49
C LEU A 84 3.27 29.06 60.15
N PRO A 85 2.54 28.10 59.59
CA PRO A 85 3.11 26.86 59.10
C PRO A 85 4.16 27.12 58.03
N ILE A 86 5.17 26.25 57.93
CA ILE A 86 6.09 26.16 56.80
C ILE A 86 5.86 24.80 56.19
N ILE A 87 5.39 24.76 54.94
CA ILE A 87 5.05 23.53 54.23
C ILE A 87 5.68 23.51 52.85
N GLY A 88 5.97 22.29 52.33
CA GLY A 88 6.53 22.10 51.02
C GLY A 88 6.65 20.63 50.66
N PHE A 89 6.76 20.33 49.40
CA PHE A 89 7.03 19.00 48.88
C PHE A 89 8.37 18.96 48.15
N THR A 90 9.10 17.86 48.29
CA THR A 90 10.33 17.61 47.54
C THR A 90 10.39 16.17 47.09
N PRO A 91 10.30 15.93 45.78
CA PRO A 91 10.05 16.90 44.69
C PRO A 91 8.65 17.50 44.73
N ASP A 92 8.44 18.64 44.11
CA ASP A 92 7.15 19.29 43.94
C ASP A 92 6.42 18.97 42.65
N ASN A 93 7.04 18.11 41.81
CA ASN A 93 6.50 17.55 40.58
C ASN A 93 6.77 16.05 40.54
N ILE A 94 5.70 15.26 40.36
CA ILE A 94 5.79 13.80 40.30
C ILE A 94 4.99 13.25 39.12
N THR A 95 5.53 12.18 38.55
CA THR A 95 4.86 11.37 37.51
C THR A 95 4.60 9.99 38.07
N LEU A 96 3.35 9.59 38.06
CA LEU A 96 2.87 8.29 38.53
C LEU A 96 2.40 7.43 37.35
N MET A 97 2.37 6.13 37.57
CA MET A 97 1.76 5.18 36.63
C MET A 97 0.41 4.74 37.17
N ARG A 98 -0.60 4.71 36.34
CA ARG A 98 -1.92 4.15 36.66
C ARG A 98 -1.77 2.69 37.11
N TYR A 99 -2.52 2.31 38.15
CA TYR A 99 -2.51 0.98 38.80
C TYR A 99 -1.20 0.61 39.54
N GLU A 100 -0.20 1.48 39.59
CA GLU A 100 0.97 1.24 40.42
C GLU A 100 0.87 2.04 41.72
N PRO A 101 1.11 1.42 42.90
CA PRO A 101 1.09 2.12 44.14
C PRO A 101 2.24 3.14 44.24
N MET A 102 1.93 4.36 44.65
CA MET A 102 2.95 5.37 44.89
C MET A 102 3.58 5.22 46.26
N GLU A 103 4.82 5.67 46.42
CA GLU A 103 5.39 5.88 47.74
C GLU A 103 4.70 7.07 48.41
N ASN A 104 4.51 6.96 49.76
CA ASN A 104 3.88 8.02 50.51
C ASN A 104 4.70 9.30 50.43
N MET A 105 4.09 10.38 49.98
CA MET A 105 4.70 11.69 49.87
C MET A 105 4.17 12.61 50.92
N THR A 106 4.97 12.88 51.96
CA THR A 106 4.62 13.72 53.09
C THR A 106 5.22 15.10 52.91
N SER A 107 4.43 16.13 53.16
CA SER A 107 4.89 17.52 53.19
C SER A 107 5.95 17.72 54.24
N ILE A 108 7.01 18.49 53.92
CA ILE A 108 7.85 19.12 54.92
C ILE A 108 6.94 20.03 55.76
N SER A 109 7.00 19.89 57.07
CA SER A 109 6.20 20.64 57.99
C SER A 109 7.06 21.23 59.09
N ASP A 110 7.15 22.53 59.20
CA ASP A 110 7.85 23.28 60.22
C ASP A 110 7.02 24.50 60.66
N GLY A 111 7.53 25.27 61.59
CA GLY A 111 6.79 26.42 62.15
C GLY A 111 5.76 26.01 63.21
N GLY A 112 4.54 26.58 63.14
CA GLY A 112 3.50 26.33 64.14
C GLY A 112 2.73 25.02 63.86
N PHE A 113 2.14 24.44 64.92
CA PHE A 113 1.27 23.26 64.82
C PHE A 113 0.16 23.51 63.80
N ILE A 114 -0.02 22.56 62.86
CA ILE A 114 -1.03 22.64 61.79
C ILE A 114 -2.32 22.00 62.29
N GLU A 115 -3.42 22.76 62.28
CA GLU A 115 -4.75 22.31 62.73
C GLU A 115 -5.52 21.64 61.62
N THR A 116 -5.45 22.19 60.40
CA THR A 116 -6.19 21.67 59.25
C THR A 116 -5.36 21.69 57.99
N TRP A 117 -5.61 20.66 57.18
CA TRP A 117 -5.05 20.52 55.83
C TRP A 117 -6.18 20.46 54.82
N SER A 118 -5.97 21.06 53.66
CA SER A 118 -6.85 20.92 52.53
C SER A 118 -6.03 20.85 51.22
N ILE A 119 -6.61 20.26 50.18
CA ILE A 119 -6.04 20.16 48.84
C ILE A 119 -7.09 20.56 47.82
N SER A 120 -6.69 21.28 46.80
CA SER A 120 -7.57 21.70 45.72
C SER A 120 -6.79 21.74 44.39
N PRO A 121 -7.35 21.22 43.30
CA PRO A 121 -8.59 20.44 43.19
C PRO A 121 -8.54 19.13 43.97
N ASP A 122 -9.62 18.34 43.95
CA ASP A 122 -9.63 16.98 44.52
C ASP A 122 -8.65 16.07 43.75
N LEU A 123 -8.00 15.18 44.49
CA LEU A 123 -7.11 14.19 43.88
C LEU A 123 -7.89 13.18 43.00
N PRO A 124 -7.26 12.63 41.96
CA PRO A 124 -7.90 11.62 41.13
C PRO A 124 -8.19 10.36 41.91
N ASP A 125 -9.17 9.57 41.44
CA ASP A 125 -9.54 8.30 42.07
C ASP A 125 -8.33 7.42 42.36
N GLY A 126 -8.31 6.86 43.57
CA GLY A 126 -7.25 5.99 44.06
C GLY A 126 -6.12 6.72 44.80
N LEU A 127 -6.01 8.02 44.73
CA LEU A 127 -5.12 8.84 45.54
C LEU A 127 -5.91 9.48 46.70
N ILE A 128 -5.27 9.59 47.85
CA ILE A 128 -5.81 10.22 49.05
C ILE A 128 -4.82 11.24 49.60
N PHE A 129 -5.36 12.27 50.22
CA PHE A 129 -4.59 13.27 50.98
C PHE A 129 -5.04 13.28 52.44
N VAL A 130 -4.12 13.00 53.33
CA VAL A 130 -4.39 12.93 54.78
C VAL A 130 -3.23 13.54 55.55
N ASN A 131 -3.50 14.54 56.35
CA ASN A 131 -2.53 15.19 57.25
C ASN A 131 -1.21 15.56 56.54
N GLY A 132 -1.29 16.19 55.38
CA GLY A 132 -0.11 16.60 54.60
C GLY A 132 0.58 15.49 53.80
N THR A 133 -0.01 14.30 53.78
CA THR A 133 0.52 13.14 53.03
C THR A 133 -0.38 12.79 51.87
N VAL A 134 0.20 12.70 50.66
CA VAL A 134 -0.42 12.10 49.48
C VAL A 134 0.03 10.64 49.38
N SER A 135 -0.91 9.73 49.16
CA SER A 135 -0.66 8.28 49.06
C SER A 135 -1.73 7.59 48.25
N GLY A 136 -1.49 6.33 47.87
CA GLY A 136 -2.50 5.48 47.22
C GLY A 136 -2.00 4.88 45.90
N THR A 137 -2.97 4.42 45.09
CA THR A 137 -2.74 3.84 43.75
C THR A 137 -3.67 4.56 42.79
N PRO A 138 -3.19 5.38 41.85
CA PRO A 138 -4.06 6.10 40.94
C PRO A 138 -4.81 5.13 40.01
N LEU A 139 -6.11 5.29 39.89
CA LEU A 139 -6.98 4.42 39.08
C LEU A 139 -7.35 5.03 37.72
N VAL A 140 -7.04 6.31 37.52
CA VAL A 140 -7.28 7.03 36.27
C VAL A 140 -6.03 7.77 35.82
N ASN A 141 -5.80 7.84 34.52
CA ASN A 141 -4.74 8.68 33.94
C ASN A 141 -5.13 10.17 34.09
N MET A 142 -4.16 11.01 34.22
CA MET A 142 -4.35 12.46 34.40
C MET A 142 -3.20 13.22 33.76
N THR A 143 -3.53 14.24 32.97
CA THR A 143 -2.55 15.19 32.49
C THR A 143 -1.95 15.99 33.64
N GLU A 144 -0.81 16.60 33.41
CA GLU A 144 -0.16 17.47 34.39
C GLU A 144 -1.17 18.41 35.06
N THR A 145 -1.32 18.27 36.37
CA THR A 145 -2.29 19.02 37.18
C THR A 145 -1.61 19.55 38.41
N ILE A 146 -1.81 20.84 38.69
CA ILE A 146 -1.26 21.51 39.85
C ILE A 146 -2.30 21.48 40.99
N PHE A 147 -1.90 20.90 42.10
CA PHE A 147 -2.67 20.83 43.33
C PHE A 147 -2.16 21.89 44.30
N THR A 148 -3.05 22.74 44.82
CA THR A 148 -2.75 23.65 45.90
C THR A 148 -3.07 23.03 47.24
N ILE A 149 -2.06 22.87 48.06
CA ILE A 149 -2.18 22.36 49.45
C ILE A 149 -2.14 23.53 50.41
N THR A 150 -3.13 23.59 51.26
CA THR A 150 -3.27 24.65 52.28
C THR A 150 -3.15 24.04 53.68
N ALA A 151 -2.24 24.57 54.49
CA ALA A 151 -2.11 24.27 55.89
C ALA A 151 -2.55 25.49 56.70
N THR A 152 -3.38 25.28 57.68
CA THR A 152 -3.97 26.35 58.50
C THR A 152 -3.81 26.08 59.98
N ASN A 153 -3.49 27.14 60.74
CA ASN A 153 -3.48 27.15 62.16
C ASN A 153 -4.03 28.53 62.69
N THR A 154 -3.94 28.77 63.99
CA THR A 154 -4.40 30.03 64.59
C THR A 154 -3.60 31.26 64.11
N GLY A 155 -2.38 31.06 63.62
CA GLY A 155 -1.55 32.14 63.04
C GLY A 155 -1.94 32.52 61.61
N GLY A 156 -2.68 31.63 60.89
CA GLY A 156 -3.10 31.85 59.52
C GLY A 156 -2.95 30.63 58.62
N SER A 157 -3.05 30.86 57.33
CA SER A 157 -2.96 29.84 56.29
C SER A 157 -1.77 30.08 55.37
N VAL A 158 -1.12 28.99 54.97
CA VAL A 158 -0.01 28.97 54.00
C VAL A 158 -0.29 27.91 52.92
N ASN A 159 0.06 28.27 51.70
CA ASN A 159 -0.13 27.39 50.53
C ASN A 159 1.20 26.91 49.97
N THR A 160 1.19 25.69 49.46
CA THR A 160 2.24 25.14 48.61
C THR A 160 1.60 24.42 47.41
N SER A 161 2.36 24.20 46.36
CA SER A 161 1.90 23.47 45.17
C SER A 161 2.55 22.09 45.08
N LEU A 162 1.79 21.13 44.56
CA LEU A 162 2.29 19.80 44.12
C LEU A 162 1.73 19.54 42.75
N THR A 163 2.60 19.27 41.78
CA THR A 163 2.23 18.91 40.43
C THR A 163 2.23 17.40 40.27
N ILE A 164 1.12 16.83 39.80
CA ILE A 164 0.98 15.38 39.60
C ILE A 164 0.56 15.12 38.14
N THR A 165 1.26 14.18 37.50
CA THR A 165 0.88 13.56 36.22
C THR A 165 0.67 12.07 36.45
N VAL A 166 -0.39 11.48 35.89
CA VAL A 166 -0.63 10.04 35.93
C VAL A 166 -0.66 9.49 34.51
N LEU A 167 0.33 8.69 34.16
CA LEU A 167 0.46 8.06 32.87
C LEU A 167 -0.23 6.70 32.82
N GLU A 168 -0.69 6.33 31.64
CA GLU A 168 -1.12 4.97 31.35
C GLU A 168 0.11 4.03 31.36
N PRO A 169 0.02 2.78 31.87
CA PRO A 169 1.09 1.81 31.72
C PRO A 169 1.42 1.58 30.23
N PRO A 170 2.67 1.29 29.87
CA PRO A 170 2.99 0.88 28.51
C PRO A 170 2.17 -0.31 28.04
N ALA A 171 1.87 -0.40 26.75
CA ALA A 171 1.27 -1.58 26.17
C ALA A 171 2.20 -2.81 26.36
N ASN A 172 1.62 -4.01 26.37
CA ASN A 172 2.38 -5.27 26.35
C ASN A 172 1.81 -6.16 25.24
N LEU A 173 2.47 -6.14 24.08
CA LEU A 173 1.96 -6.69 22.82
C LEU A 173 2.44 -8.11 22.58
N SER A 174 1.55 -8.94 22.02
CA SER A 174 1.88 -10.27 21.53
C SER A 174 1.02 -10.64 20.32
N ILE A 175 1.56 -11.47 19.43
CA ILE A 175 0.86 -12.11 18.31
C ILE A 175 1.16 -13.61 18.33
N GLU A 176 0.20 -14.41 17.87
CA GLU A 176 0.37 -15.88 17.84
C GLU A 176 1.27 -16.32 16.68
N MET A 177 1.15 -15.64 15.55
CA MET A 177 1.91 -15.92 14.33
C MET A 177 2.38 -14.61 13.73
N ASN A 178 3.63 -14.56 13.33
CA ASN A 178 4.29 -13.35 12.82
C ASN A 178 4.72 -13.46 11.35
N GLU A 179 4.33 -14.51 10.65
CA GLU A 179 4.64 -14.71 9.24
C GLU A 179 3.41 -15.18 8.48
N PHE A 180 3.04 -14.46 7.42
CA PHE A 180 1.87 -14.70 6.61
C PHE A 180 2.26 -14.76 5.14
N VAL A 181 1.76 -15.79 4.45
CA VAL A 181 1.88 -15.96 3.00
C VAL A 181 0.46 -16.07 2.45
N LEU A 182 0.07 -15.12 1.63
CA LEU A 182 -1.29 -14.99 1.11
C LEU A 182 -1.27 -14.90 -0.41
N THR A 183 -2.38 -15.24 -1.04
CA THR A 183 -2.63 -15.08 -2.46
C THR A 183 -3.43 -13.79 -2.71
N ARG A 184 -2.95 -12.95 -3.62
CA ARG A 184 -3.58 -11.68 -4.00
C ARG A 184 -5.04 -11.87 -4.41
N GLY A 185 -5.95 -11.15 -3.77
CA GLY A 185 -7.38 -11.14 -4.10
C GLY A 185 -8.16 -12.40 -3.71
N GLU A 186 -7.53 -13.40 -3.10
CA GLU A 186 -8.15 -14.68 -2.74
C GLU A 186 -8.14 -14.91 -1.22
N ASP A 187 -6.99 -14.75 -0.57
CA ASP A 187 -6.83 -15.02 0.85
C ASP A 187 -7.12 -13.78 1.69
N GLU A 188 -7.80 -13.98 2.79
CA GLU A 188 -8.08 -12.94 3.79
C GLU A 188 -7.05 -13.02 4.93
N LEU A 189 -6.41 -11.90 5.23
CA LEU A 189 -5.63 -11.71 6.44
C LEU A 189 -6.58 -11.33 7.58
N ASN A 190 -6.46 -11.99 8.72
CA ASN A 190 -7.23 -11.63 9.91
C ASN A 190 -6.51 -12.15 11.16
N PHE A 191 -5.86 -11.23 11.89
CA PHE A 191 -5.28 -11.56 13.18
C PHE A 191 -5.33 -10.37 14.14
N THR A 192 -5.34 -10.68 15.44
CA THR A 192 -5.37 -9.68 16.51
C THR A 192 -4.00 -9.57 17.17
N ILE A 193 -3.56 -8.34 17.37
CA ILE A 193 -2.43 -8.03 18.24
C ILE A 193 -2.97 -7.94 19.67
N ASN A 194 -2.65 -8.94 20.47
CA ASN A 194 -3.07 -8.99 21.87
C ASN A 194 -2.30 -7.97 22.70
N ASN A 195 -3.00 -7.27 23.58
CA ASN A 195 -2.41 -6.33 24.53
C ASN A 195 -2.80 -6.73 25.96
N SER A 196 -1.82 -7.01 26.80
CA SER A 196 -1.99 -7.29 28.24
C SER A 196 -1.49 -6.16 29.14
N GLY A 197 -1.04 -5.05 28.58
CA GLY A 197 -0.60 -3.85 29.29
C GLY A 197 -1.65 -2.76 29.36
N GLY A 198 -1.20 -1.50 29.38
CA GLY A 198 -2.07 -0.33 29.41
C GLY A 198 -2.88 -0.14 28.11
N PHE A 199 -3.93 0.66 28.22
CA PHE A 199 -4.79 0.99 27.08
C PHE A 199 -3.99 1.65 25.96
N VAL A 200 -4.19 1.19 24.72
CA VAL A 200 -3.57 1.78 23.53
C VAL A 200 -4.45 2.90 23.01
N ALA A 201 -3.89 4.11 22.96
CA ALA A 201 -4.60 5.28 22.47
C ALA A 201 -4.58 5.39 20.94
N THR A 202 -3.46 5.03 20.30
CA THR A 202 -3.33 5.02 18.82
C THR A 202 -2.49 3.84 18.36
N TRP A 203 -2.87 3.34 17.18
CA TRP A 203 -2.17 2.29 16.45
C TRP A 203 -1.59 2.88 15.16
N GLU A 204 -0.35 2.55 14.86
CA GLU A 204 0.34 2.95 13.64
C GLU A 204 1.06 1.76 13.04
N VAL A 205 1.27 1.75 11.74
CA VAL A 205 2.00 0.68 11.04
C VAL A 205 2.88 1.24 9.95
N GLU A 206 4.10 0.73 9.85
CA GLU A 206 5.05 1.08 8.80
C GLU A 206 5.82 -0.18 8.34
N PRO A 207 6.02 -0.31 7.02
CA PRO A 207 5.49 0.52 5.95
C PRO A 207 3.95 0.47 5.88
N THR A 208 3.34 1.30 5.04
CA THR A 208 1.89 1.27 4.81
C THR A 208 1.46 -0.12 4.34
N LEU A 209 0.39 -0.65 4.93
CA LEU A 209 -0.19 -1.94 4.54
C LEU A 209 -0.60 -1.96 3.06
N PRO A 210 -0.57 -3.13 2.41
CA PRO A 210 -0.97 -3.25 1.02
C PRO A 210 -2.45 -2.88 0.85
N LEU A 211 -2.79 -2.39 -0.34
CA LEU A 211 -4.17 -2.08 -0.70
C LEU A 211 -5.08 -3.28 -0.38
N GLY A 212 -6.19 -3.01 0.31
CA GLY A 212 -7.16 -4.03 0.74
C GLY A 212 -6.92 -4.57 2.15
N VAL A 213 -5.81 -4.21 2.81
CA VAL A 213 -5.52 -4.59 4.20
C VAL A 213 -5.48 -3.34 5.08
N SER A 214 -6.03 -3.43 6.28
CA SER A 214 -6.10 -2.34 7.24
C SER A 214 -5.77 -2.80 8.66
N LEU A 215 -5.33 -1.85 9.47
CA LEU A 215 -5.14 -2.01 10.92
C LEU A 215 -6.18 -1.15 11.63
N VAL A 216 -7.04 -1.78 12.42
CA VAL A 216 -8.07 -1.10 13.23
C VAL A 216 -8.07 -1.70 14.62
N ASP A 217 -7.87 -0.86 15.63
CA ASP A 217 -7.91 -1.25 17.06
C ASP A 217 -7.08 -2.51 17.38
N GLY A 218 -5.89 -2.63 16.79
CA GLY A 218 -5.00 -3.77 16.99
C GLY A 218 -5.37 -5.02 16.20
N VAL A 219 -6.35 -4.95 15.31
CA VAL A 219 -6.71 -6.02 14.37
C VAL A 219 -6.19 -5.68 12.99
N VAL A 220 -5.37 -6.55 12.41
CA VAL A 220 -4.94 -6.47 11.01
C VAL A 220 -5.84 -7.39 10.20
N HIS A 221 -6.60 -6.83 9.26
CA HIS A 221 -7.58 -7.58 8.48
C HIS A 221 -7.74 -7.07 7.06
N GLY A 222 -8.23 -7.94 6.19
CA GLY A 222 -8.56 -7.64 4.80
C GLY A 222 -7.87 -8.55 3.79
N THR A 223 -8.19 -8.37 2.51
CA THR A 223 -7.63 -9.16 1.40
C THR A 223 -6.66 -8.29 0.62
N PRO A 224 -5.37 -8.66 0.52
CA PRO A 224 -4.39 -7.87 -0.21
C PRO A 224 -4.65 -7.91 -1.71
N MET A 225 -4.68 -6.73 -2.35
CA MET A 225 -4.96 -6.56 -3.78
C MET A 225 -3.70 -6.35 -4.63
N VAL A 226 -2.52 -6.35 -4.02
CA VAL A 226 -1.23 -6.16 -4.69
C VAL A 226 -0.26 -7.23 -4.20
N ASN A 227 0.40 -7.92 -5.15
CA ASN A 227 1.46 -8.88 -4.82
C ASN A 227 2.72 -8.17 -4.32
N SER A 228 3.45 -8.85 -3.44
CA SER A 228 4.72 -8.36 -2.90
C SER A 228 5.61 -9.52 -2.48
N THR A 229 6.91 -9.29 -2.56
CA THR A 229 7.87 -10.11 -1.81
C THR A 229 7.67 -9.89 -0.31
N MET A 230 8.29 -10.71 0.51
CA MET A 230 8.21 -10.58 1.96
C MET A 230 8.56 -9.14 2.42
N ILE A 231 7.62 -8.52 3.12
CA ILE A 231 7.78 -7.21 3.75
C ILE A 231 7.57 -7.38 5.25
N THR A 232 8.46 -6.79 6.04
CA THR A 232 8.32 -6.72 7.49
C THR A 232 7.58 -5.43 7.85
N TYR A 233 6.46 -5.57 8.52
CA TYR A 233 5.66 -4.47 9.05
C TYR A 233 5.93 -4.30 10.53
N THR A 234 6.16 -3.06 10.97
CA THR A 234 6.28 -2.70 12.38
C THR A 234 5.01 -1.98 12.79
N VAL A 235 4.35 -2.48 13.81
CA VAL A 235 3.16 -1.87 14.41
C VAL A 235 3.54 -1.22 15.72
N TRP A 236 3.14 0.04 15.91
CA TRP A 236 3.30 0.81 17.15
C TRP A 236 1.98 0.89 17.88
N ALA A 237 2.00 0.65 19.15
CA ALA A 237 0.91 0.91 20.09
C ALA A 237 1.36 2.05 21.00
N ASN A 238 0.68 3.18 20.92
CA ASN A 238 1.05 4.40 21.63
C ASN A 238 0.05 4.73 22.74
N ASN A 239 0.54 5.18 23.88
CA ASN A 239 -0.23 5.78 24.94
C ASN A 239 0.61 6.80 25.72
N THR A 240 0.09 7.39 26.80
CA THR A 240 0.81 8.38 27.62
C THR A 240 2.02 7.81 28.35
N GLY A 241 2.08 6.49 28.56
CA GLY A 241 3.21 5.80 29.17
C GLY A 241 4.34 5.44 28.22
N GLY A 242 4.13 5.62 26.92
CA GLY A 242 5.14 5.40 25.88
C GLY A 242 4.60 4.68 24.65
N ASN A 243 5.53 4.27 23.80
CA ASN A 243 5.25 3.45 22.61
C ASN A 243 5.88 2.07 22.75
N VAL A 244 5.18 1.07 22.25
CA VAL A 244 5.66 -0.32 22.17
C VAL A 244 5.44 -0.82 20.75
N THR A 245 6.36 -1.62 20.24
CA THR A 245 6.31 -2.14 18.88
C THR A 245 6.21 -3.65 18.83
N ILE A 246 5.58 -4.15 17.75
CA ILE A 246 5.57 -5.55 17.39
C ILE A 246 5.72 -5.66 15.87
N GLN A 247 6.28 -6.76 15.37
CA GLN A 247 6.54 -6.96 13.96
C GLN A 247 5.89 -8.23 13.43
N PHE A 248 5.46 -8.16 12.17
CA PHE A 248 5.05 -9.33 11.40
C PHE A 248 5.54 -9.22 9.95
N ASN A 249 5.67 -10.38 9.30
CA ASN A 249 6.07 -10.51 7.90
C ASN A 249 4.85 -10.88 7.05
N LEU A 250 4.72 -10.22 5.90
CA LEU A 250 3.69 -10.54 4.92
C LEU A 250 4.31 -10.72 3.55
N THR A 251 4.00 -11.84 2.91
CA THR A 251 4.26 -12.12 1.51
C THR A 251 2.92 -12.26 0.79
N VAL A 252 2.77 -11.61 -0.36
CA VAL A 252 1.56 -11.72 -1.17
C VAL A 252 1.93 -12.26 -2.54
N LEU A 253 1.50 -13.49 -2.82
CA LEU A 253 1.74 -14.19 -4.07
C LEU A 253 0.70 -13.81 -5.13
N GLU A 254 1.06 -13.91 -6.40
CA GLU A 254 0.08 -13.90 -7.48
C GLU A 254 -0.80 -15.15 -7.40
N PRO A 255 -2.09 -15.11 -7.79
CA PRO A 255 -2.86 -16.31 -8.08
C PRO A 255 -2.17 -17.13 -9.16
N VAL A 256 -2.32 -18.46 -9.14
CA VAL A 256 -1.81 -19.29 -10.21
C VAL A 256 -2.50 -18.89 -11.52
N ALA A 257 -1.74 -18.77 -12.61
CA ALA A 257 -2.31 -18.51 -13.93
C ALA A 257 -3.17 -19.71 -14.39
N ILE A 258 -4.20 -19.42 -15.16
CA ILE A 258 -4.94 -20.43 -15.92
C ILE A 258 -4.75 -20.07 -17.39
N ILE A 259 -4.24 -21.02 -18.17
CA ILE A 259 -3.95 -20.81 -19.59
C ILE A 259 -4.69 -21.84 -20.44
N GLU A 260 -5.39 -21.37 -21.46
CA GLU A 260 -6.12 -22.21 -22.39
C GLU A 260 -5.73 -21.84 -23.83
N TYR A 261 -5.25 -22.79 -24.59
CA TYR A 261 -4.98 -22.64 -26.02
C TYR A 261 -6.21 -23.06 -26.84
N PRO A 262 -6.32 -22.62 -28.12
CA PRO A 262 -7.42 -23.01 -28.98
C PRO A 262 -7.59 -24.52 -29.06
N ALA A 263 -8.83 -24.97 -28.97
CA ALA A 263 -9.15 -26.38 -29.11
C ALA A 263 -9.00 -26.84 -30.57
N GLY A 264 -8.49 -28.08 -30.75
CA GLY A 264 -8.28 -28.65 -32.05
C GLY A 264 -6.84 -28.53 -32.54
N VAL A 265 -6.61 -28.94 -33.79
CA VAL A 265 -5.29 -28.87 -34.44
C VAL A 265 -5.10 -27.48 -35.02
N VAL A 266 -3.99 -26.84 -34.70
CA VAL A 266 -3.52 -25.63 -35.37
C VAL A 266 -2.79 -26.05 -36.62
N GLU A 267 -3.37 -25.85 -37.79
CA GLU A 267 -2.82 -26.20 -39.08
C GLU A 267 -2.07 -25.03 -39.68
N LEU A 268 -0.78 -25.20 -39.97
CA LEU A 268 0.10 -24.19 -40.54
C LEU A 268 0.71 -24.71 -41.83
N VAL A 269 1.32 -23.83 -42.60
CA VAL A 269 2.04 -24.19 -43.84
C VAL A 269 3.48 -23.71 -43.72
N SER A 270 4.44 -24.57 -44.03
CA SER A 270 5.88 -24.28 -44.04
C SER A 270 6.19 -23.12 -45.00
N GLY A 271 7.03 -22.18 -44.60
CA GLY A 271 7.37 -21.00 -45.38
C GLY A 271 6.32 -19.87 -45.36
N VAL A 272 5.18 -20.08 -44.74
CA VAL A 272 4.13 -19.08 -44.60
C VAL A 272 4.15 -18.50 -43.18
N SER A 273 4.17 -17.17 -43.06
CA SER A 273 4.10 -16.54 -41.75
C SER A 273 2.78 -16.92 -41.07
N THR A 274 2.88 -17.41 -39.82
CA THR A 274 1.73 -17.76 -39.04
C THR A 274 1.03 -16.50 -38.54
N GLY A 275 -0.27 -16.57 -38.39
CA GLY A 275 -0.93 -15.69 -37.45
C GLY A 275 -0.44 -15.98 -36.02
N TYR A 276 -1.04 -15.33 -35.05
CA TYR A 276 -0.74 -15.58 -33.64
C TYR A 276 -1.58 -16.74 -33.11
N VAL A 277 -0.94 -17.76 -32.49
CA VAL A 277 -1.67 -18.69 -31.63
C VAL A 277 -1.67 -18.09 -30.23
N VAL A 278 -2.85 -17.61 -29.82
CA VAL A 278 -3.02 -16.81 -28.61
C VAL A 278 -3.70 -17.64 -27.55
N PRO A 279 -3.13 -17.79 -26.34
CA PRO A 279 -3.84 -18.42 -25.23
C PRO A 279 -4.84 -17.44 -24.58
N LEU A 280 -5.94 -17.97 -24.06
CA LEU A 280 -6.74 -17.29 -23.06
C LEU A 280 -6.02 -17.41 -21.71
N ILE A 281 -5.74 -16.27 -21.07
CA ILE A 281 -5.07 -16.23 -19.78
C ILE A 281 -6.06 -15.64 -18.76
N THR A 282 -6.27 -16.38 -17.66
CA THR A 282 -7.06 -15.93 -16.51
C THR A 282 -6.28 -16.21 -15.20
N GLY A 283 -6.78 -15.75 -14.06
CA GLY A 283 -6.06 -15.84 -12.79
C GLY A 283 -4.91 -14.84 -12.69
N GLY A 284 -3.75 -15.28 -12.21
CA GLY A 284 -2.58 -14.43 -12.06
C GLY A 284 -1.78 -14.24 -13.35
N GLN A 285 -1.02 -13.16 -13.41
CA GLN A 285 -0.18 -12.87 -14.57
C GLN A 285 1.08 -13.77 -14.58
N PRO A 286 1.39 -14.44 -15.70
CA PRO A 286 2.64 -15.19 -15.83
C PRO A 286 3.86 -14.27 -15.82
N ALA A 287 4.90 -14.67 -15.09
CA ALA A 287 6.20 -14.02 -15.07
C ALA A 287 7.20 -14.67 -16.01
N SER A 288 7.04 -15.97 -16.31
CA SER A 288 7.87 -16.70 -17.26
C SER A 288 7.11 -17.82 -17.95
N TRP A 289 7.61 -18.22 -19.12
CA TRP A 289 7.01 -19.19 -20.00
C TRP A 289 8.02 -20.28 -20.39
N ALA A 290 7.55 -21.49 -20.57
CA ALA A 290 8.31 -22.61 -21.12
C ALA A 290 7.41 -23.45 -22.02
N ILE A 291 8.01 -24.19 -22.98
CA ILE A 291 7.28 -25.05 -23.90
C ILE A 291 8.04 -26.35 -24.13
N GLU A 292 7.33 -27.44 -24.24
CA GLU A 292 7.85 -28.76 -24.60
C GLU A 292 6.84 -29.52 -25.47
N PRO A 293 7.33 -30.19 -26.55
CA PRO A 293 8.67 -30.14 -27.08
C PRO A 293 9.07 -28.75 -27.58
N ALA A 294 10.33 -28.55 -27.95
CA ALA A 294 10.79 -27.30 -28.56
C ALA A 294 10.02 -27.04 -29.87
N LEU A 295 9.67 -25.78 -30.12
CA LEU A 295 9.00 -25.36 -31.35
C LEU A 295 9.88 -25.66 -32.58
N PRO A 296 9.26 -25.91 -33.74
CA PRO A 296 9.97 -26.04 -35.02
C PRO A 296 10.79 -24.80 -35.34
N GLU A 297 11.86 -25.01 -36.14
CA GLU A 297 12.72 -23.92 -36.59
C GLU A 297 11.90 -22.81 -37.28
N GLY A 298 12.16 -21.57 -36.89
CA GLY A 298 11.45 -20.35 -37.37
C GLY A 298 10.22 -19.98 -36.57
N MET A 299 9.88 -20.72 -35.52
CA MET A 299 8.79 -20.41 -34.59
C MET A 299 9.34 -20.08 -33.20
N GLU A 300 8.67 -19.21 -32.49
CA GLU A 300 9.05 -18.72 -31.17
C GLU A 300 7.84 -18.65 -30.22
N LEU A 301 8.12 -18.82 -28.93
CA LEU A 301 7.17 -18.56 -27.84
C LEU A 301 7.50 -17.23 -27.18
N ILE A 302 6.64 -16.24 -27.31
CA ILE A 302 6.82 -14.90 -26.70
C ILE A 302 5.60 -14.56 -25.85
N ASN A 303 5.78 -14.49 -24.53
CA ASN A 303 4.71 -14.17 -23.58
C ASN A 303 3.44 -15.02 -23.75
N GLY A 304 3.64 -16.32 -24.03
CA GLY A 304 2.53 -17.24 -24.28
C GLY A 304 2.03 -17.26 -25.73
N LEU A 305 2.42 -16.31 -26.56
CA LEU A 305 2.09 -16.27 -27.98
C LEU A 305 3.04 -17.17 -28.77
N ILE A 306 2.51 -17.98 -29.67
CA ILE A 306 3.31 -18.75 -30.63
C ILE A 306 3.24 -18.04 -31.96
N ILE A 307 4.40 -17.63 -32.46
CA ILE A 307 4.55 -16.81 -33.66
C ILE A 307 5.71 -17.30 -34.50
N GLY A 308 5.78 -16.88 -35.74
CA GLY A 308 6.92 -17.10 -36.61
C GLY A 308 6.54 -17.64 -37.99
N THR A 309 7.54 -18.06 -38.71
CA THR A 309 7.41 -18.73 -40.02
C THR A 309 8.09 -20.08 -39.92
N PRO A 310 7.32 -21.19 -39.82
CA PRO A 310 7.91 -22.51 -39.69
C PRO A 310 8.70 -22.87 -40.97
N LYS A 311 9.91 -23.41 -40.80
CA LYS A 311 10.78 -23.78 -41.91
C LYS A 311 10.71 -25.25 -42.26
N THR A 312 10.11 -26.05 -41.39
CA THR A 312 10.03 -27.52 -41.54
C THR A 312 8.59 -27.98 -41.37
N ASN A 313 8.21 -29.04 -42.05
CA ASN A 313 6.95 -29.73 -41.82
C ASN A 313 6.94 -30.46 -40.46
N LEU A 314 5.75 -30.60 -39.88
CA LEU A 314 5.51 -31.25 -38.61
C LEU A 314 4.21 -32.05 -38.70
N SER A 315 4.24 -33.36 -38.42
CA SER A 315 3.02 -34.10 -38.16
C SER A 315 2.35 -33.65 -36.87
N GLU A 316 1.06 -33.90 -36.71
CA GLU A 316 0.32 -33.57 -35.50
C GLU A 316 1.13 -33.88 -34.25
N THR A 317 1.49 -32.84 -33.52
CA THR A 317 2.32 -32.94 -32.33
C THR A 317 1.68 -32.12 -31.21
N VAL A 318 1.57 -32.69 -30.02
CA VAL A 318 1.06 -32.03 -28.81
C VAL A 318 2.19 -31.22 -28.17
N PHE A 319 1.94 -29.93 -27.97
CA PHE A 319 2.83 -29.05 -27.23
C PHE A 319 2.21 -28.74 -25.89
N THR A 320 3.03 -28.73 -24.85
CA THR A 320 2.66 -28.26 -23.49
C THR A 320 3.39 -26.96 -23.21
N VAL A 321 2.63 -25.94 -22.86
CA VAL A 321 3.17 -24.63 -22.47
C VAL A 321 2.93 -24.42 -20.99
N TRP A 322 3.98 -24.04 -20.27
CA TRP A 322 3.91 -23.68 -18.85
C TRP A 322 3.97 -22.17 -18.69
N ALA A 323 3.11 -21.67 -17.81
CA ALA A 323 3.08 -20.29 -17.35
C ALA A 323 3.39 -20.28 -15.83
N ASN A 324 4.45 -19.60 -15.44
CA ASN A 324 4.91 -19.57 -14.05
C ASN A 324 4.83 -18.16 -13.48
N ASN A 325 4.40 -18.07 -12.23
CA ASN A 325 4.45 -16.84 -11.44
C ASN A 325 4.79 -17.16 -9.97
N THR A 326 4.70 -16.18 -9.07
CA THR A 326 4.98 -16.38 -7.64
C THR A 326 4.00 -17.32 -6.94
N GLY A 327 2.78 -17.47 -7.45
CA GLY A 327 1.78 -18.39 -6.93
C GLY A 327 1.97 -19.84 -7.39
N GLY A 328 2.74 -20.08 -8.45
CA GLY A 328 3.00 -21.43 -8.95
C GLY A 328 3.09 -21.53 -10.46
N SER A 329 2.94 -22.78 -10.94
CA SER A 329 2.98 -23.15 -12.36
C SER A 329 1.63 -23.66 -12.83
N ALA A 330 1.20 -23.22 -13.99
CA ALA A 330 0.08 -23.79 -14.73
C ALA A 330 0.54 -24.26 -16.11
N ASN A 331 -0.19 -25.16 -16.74
CA ASN A 331 0.08 -25.58 -18.11
C ASN A 331 -1.17 -25.60 -18.95
N GLY A 332 -0.99 -25.39 -20.25
CA GLY A 332 -1.99 -25.57 -21.29
C GLY A 332 -1.38 -26.33 -22.45
N THR A 333 -2.20 -27.01 -23.22
CA THR A 333 -1.75 -27.82 -24.39
C THR A 333 -2.42 -27.37 -25.66
N PHE A 334 -1.73 -27.47 -26.77
CA PHE A 334 -2.29 -27.34 -28.11
C PHE A 334 -1.67 -28.37 -29.04
N ILE A 335 -2.35 -28.64 -30.15
CA ILE A 335 -1.85 -29.58 -31.20
C ILE A 335 -1.47 -28.72 -32.40
N LEU A 336 -0.27 -28.95 -32.92
CA LEU A 336 0.26 -28.26 -34.10
C LEU A 336 0.56 -29.28 -35.21
N SER A 337 0.11 -28.95 -36.42
CA SER A 337 0.59 -29.59 -37.66
C SER A 337 1.12 -28.54 -38.62
N ILE A 338 2.16 -28.85 -39.36
CA ILE A 338 2.75 -27.98 -40.37
C ILE A 338 2.87 -28.75 -41.65
N ASP A 339 2.04 -28.39 -42.62
CA ASP A 339 2.04 -28.98 -43.93
C ASP A 339 3.05 -28.29 -44.85
N GLN A 340 3.39 -29.01 -45.94
CA GLN A 340 4.20 -28.40 -47.00
C GLN A 340 3.32 -27.46 -47.85
N PRO A 341 3.87 -26.34 -48.37
CA PRO A 341 3.11 -25.46 -49.23
C PRO A 341 2.68 -26.17 -50.52
N PHE A 342 1.49 -25.91 -50.99
CA PHE A 342 0.94 -26.45 -52.23
C PHE A 342 1.63 -25.83 -53.46
N PHE A 343 2.10 -26.66 -54.39
CA PHE A 343 2.54 -26.20 -55.70
C PHE A 343 1.35 -25.83 -56.60
N ILE A 344 1.43 -24.70 -57.25
CA ILE A 344 0.61 -24.39 -58.42
C ILE A 344 1.54 -24.14 -59.60
N ALA A 345 1.51 -25.07 -60.54
CA ALA A 345 2.24 -24.89 -61.81
C ALA A 345 1.25 -25.06 -62.97
N ARG A 346 1.29 -24.12 -63.89
CA ARG A 346 0.45 -24.13 -65.10
C ARG A 346 1.12 -23.33 -66.19
N TYR A 347 0.87 -23.66 -67.44
CA TYR A 347 1.18 -22.77 -68.54
C TYR A 347 0.08 -21.70 -68.71
N PRO A 348 0.44 -20.51 -69.26
CA PRO A 348 -0.55 -19.47 -69.55
C PRO A 348 -1.62 -19.93 -70.53
N GLU A 349 -1.19 -20.75 -71.50
CA GLU A 349 -2.06 -21.39 -72.51
C GLU A 349 -1.80 -22.89 -72.48
N THR A 350 -2.83 -23.66 -72.84
CA THR A 350 -2.76 -25.13 -72.80
C THR A 350 -3.03 -25.84 -74.14
N ILE A 351 -3.32 -25.05 -75.17
CA ILE A 351 -3.56 -25.57 -76.52
C ILE A 351 -2.78 -24.71 -77.52
N PHE A 352 -1.92 -25.32 -78.31
CA PHE A 352 -1.09 -24.69 -79.31
C PHE A 352 -1.31 -25.37 -80.66
N VAL A 353 -1.69 -24.59 -81.64
CA VAL A 353 -1.81 -25.02 -83.05
C VAL A 353 -0.80 -24.16 -83.81
N LEU A 354 0.25 -24.79 -84.36
CA LEU A 354 1.38 -24.14 -84.99
C LEU A 354 1.52 -24.67 -86.43
N ASP A 355 1.98 -23.84 -87.31
CA ASP A 355 2.40 -24.31 -88.69
C ASP A 355 3.85 -24.91 -88.58
N VAL A 356 4.18 -25.77 -89.54
CA VAL A 356 5.58 -26.31 -89.61
C VAL A 356 6.56 -25.13 -89.72
N ASN A 357 7.61 -25.20 -88.86
CA ASN A 357 8.61 -24.14 -88.64
C ASN A 357 8.10 -22.88 -87.94
N GLU A 358 6.89 -22.85 -87.48
CA GLU A 358 6.41 -21.77 -86.61
C GLU A 358 6.95 -21.98 -85.19
N SER A 359 7.59 -20.94 -84.62
CA SER A 359 8.17 -21.01 -83.30
C SER A 359 7.16 -20.75 -82.22
N ILE A 360 7.09 -21.65 -81.23
CA ILE A 360 6.27 -21.41 -80.04
C ILE A 360 6.78 -20.30 -79.12
N GLY A 361 8.00 -19.75 -79.43
CA GLY A 361 8.64 -18.83 -78.49
C GLY A 361 8.94 -19.49 -77.13
N PRO A 362 9.62 -18.84 -76.21
CA PRO A 362 9.82 -19.41 -74.89
C PRO A 362 8.53 -19.41 -74.07
N LEU A 363 7.83 -20.55 -74.04
CA LEU A 363 6.65 -20.76 -73.24
C LEU A 363 7.06 -21.32 -71.88
N SER A 364 7.08 -20.46 -70.88
CA SER A 364 7.42 -20.82 -69.50
C SER A 364 6.17 -21.01 -68.64
N PRO A 365 6.16 -22.00 -67.74
CA PRO A 365 5.07 -22.16 -66.81
C PRO A 365 5.04 -21.05 -65.78
N LEU A 366 3.85 -20.70 -65.34
CA LEU A 366 3.65 -19.89 -64.11
C LEU A 366 3.74 -20.88 -62.91
N PHE A 367 4.67 -20.64 -62.02
CA PHE A 367 4.84 -21.49 -60.82
C PHE A 367 5.27 -20.66 -59.64
N TYR A 368 5.02 -21.22 -58.43
CA TYR A 368 5.45 -20.69 -57.17
C TYR A 368 6.12 -21.79 -56.35
N PHE A 369 7.37 -21.62 -55.96
CA PHE A 369 8.08 -22.51 -55.06
C PHE A 369 9.16 -21.71 -54.28
N ASP A 370 9.70 -22.36 -53.22
CA ASP A 370 10.75 -21.80 -52.38
C ASP A 370 12.07 -21.61 -53.17
N GLU A 371 12.77 -20.51 -52.97
CA GLU A 371 14.06 -20.17 -53.60
C GLU A 371 15.14 -21.29 -53.40
N ASN A 372 14.97 -22.16 -52.40
CA ASN A 372 15.88 -23.24 -52.10
C ASN A 372 15.47 -24.59 -52.70
N ASP A 373 14.43 -24.67 -53.49
CA ASP A 373 13.95 -25.87 -54.12
C ASP A 373 14.52 -25.93 -55.56
N ASP A 374 15.18 -27.02 -55.92
CA ASP A 374 15.76 -27.26 -57.27
C ASP A 374 14.83 -28.24 -58.01
N PRO A 375 13.72 -27.75 -58.65
CA PRO A 375 12.71 -28.61 -59.19
C PRO A 375 13.19 -29.34 -60.43
N VAL A 376 12.92 -30.62 -60.50
CA VAL A 376 13.17 -31.44 -61.68
C VAL A 376 11.91 -31.46 -62.53
N TRP A 377 12.07 -31.01 -63.77
CA TRP A 377 11.00 -30.92 -64.75
C TRP A 377 11.10 -32.06 -65.76
N THR A 378 10.01 -32.74 -66.06
CA THR A 378 9.89 -33.77 -67.07
C THR A 378 8.68 -33.52 -67.95
N ILE A 379 8.72 -33.94 -69.19
CA ILE A 379 7.62 -33.89 -70.12
C ILE A 379 7.46 -35.26 -70.81
N SER A 380 6.25 -35.70 -70.99
CA SER A 380 5.94 -36.92 -71.69
C SER A 380 4.63 -36.78 -72.50
N PRO A 381 4.59 -37.26 -73.75
CA PRO A 381 5.71 -37.85 -74.56
C PRO A 381 6.77 -36.79 -74.87
N GLU A 382 7.84 -37.22 -75.60
CA GLU A 382 8.85 -36.31 -76.11
C GLU A 382 8.22 -35.30 -77.07
N LEU A 383 8.74 -34.04 -77.02
CA LEU A 383 8.29 -32.97 -77.88
C LEU A 383 8.55 -33.21 -79.33
N PRO A 384 7.81 -32.62 -80.27
CA PRO A 384 8.07 -32.67 -81.68
C PRO A 384 9.54 -32.34 -82.05
N ILE A 385 10.07 -32.96 -83.05
CA ILE A 385 11.44 -32.68 -83.51
C ILE A 385 11.58 -31.19 -83.88
N GLY A 386 12.60 -30.53 -83.31
CA GLY A 386 12.81 -29.11 -83.47
C GLY A 386 12.32 -28.24 -82.30
N MET A 387 11.59 -28.87 -81.35
CA MET A 387 11.18 -28.22 -80.09
C MET A 387 12.01 -28.75 -78.93
N GLU A 388 12.29 -27.91 -77.94
CA GLU A 388 13.11 -28.26 -76.77
C GLU A 388 12.34 -27.98 -75.48
N PHE A 389 12.61 -28.79 -74.44
CA PHE A 389 12.10 -28.63 -73.11
C PHE A 389 13.25 -28.47 -72.12
N THR A 390 13.34 -27.31 -71.50
CA THR A 390 14.39 -27.03 -70.56
C THR A 390 13.83 -26.31 -69.32
N ASN A 391 13.99 -26.89 -68.14
CA ASN A 391 13.54 -26.32 -66.87
C ASN A 391 12.06 -25.82 -66.90
N GLY A 392 11.17 -26.64 -67.51
CA GLY A 392 9.76 -26.33 -67.64
C GLY A 392 9.43 -25.40 -68.83
N THR A 393 10.43 -24.86 -69.49
CA THR A 393 10.21 -23.96 -70.65
C THR A 393 10.20 -24.77 -71.94
N ILE A 394 9.17 -24.59 -72.79
CA ILE A 394 9.07 -25.16 -74.12
C ILE A 394 9.47 -24.06 -75.13
N SER A 395 10.34 -24.38 -76.04
CA SER A 395 10.78 -23.43 -77.08
C SER A 395 11.12 -24.19 -78.38
N GLY A 396 11.32 -23.43 -79.43
CA GLY A 396 11.66 -23.99 -80.76
C GLY A 396 10.47 -24.09 -81.67
N ALA A 397 10.66 -24.75 -82.84
CA ALA A 397 9.67 -24.90 -83.87
C ALA A 397 9.58 -26.37 -84.31
N GLY A 398 8.39 -26.93 -84.39
CA GLY A 398 8.18 -28.27 -84.93
C GLY A 398 8.44 -28.29 -86.43
N ILE A 399 9.31 -29.20 -86.85
CA ILE A 399 9.74 -29.29 -88.25
C ILE A 399 9.04 -30.40 -89.02
N ILE A 400 8.18 -31.20 -88.35
CA ILE A 400 7.40 -32.28 -88.92
C ILE A 400 5.96 -32.13 -88.49
N PRO A 401 4.97 -32.23 -89.43
CA PRO A 401 3.55 -32.20 -89.03
C PRO A 401 3.21 -33.28 -88.02
N GLN A 402 2.41 -32.89 -87.03
CA GLN A 402 1.96 -33.82 -85.97
C GLN A 402 0.53 -33.48 -85.61
N ASN A 403 -0.31 -34.50 -85.48
CA ASN A 403 -1.67 -34.35 -85.01
C ASN A 403 -1.68 -33.86 -83.53
N MET A 404 -2.76 -33.23 -83.14
CA MET A 404 -3.02 -32.78 -81.77
C MET A 404 -2.59 -33.85 -80.75
N THR A 405 -1.54 -33.59 -80.03
CA THR A 405 -0.96 -34.49 -79.03
C THR A 405 -0.95 -33.87 -77.67
N MET A 406 -1.38 -34.63 -76.68
CA MET A 406 -1.41 -34.22 -75.28
C MET A 406 -0.05 -34.51 -74.64
N TYR A 407 0.55 -33.49 -74.06
CA TYR A 407 1.77 -33.56 -73.28
C TYR A 407 1.50 -33.40 -71.80
N THR A 408 2.04 -34.32 -70.99
CA THR A 408 1.96 -34.21 -69.54
C THR A 408 3.32 -33.68 -69.05
N VAL A 409 3.28 -32.56 -68.39
CA VAL A 409 4.44 -31.98 -67.72
C VAL A 409 4.35 -32.30 -66.24
N GLN A 410 5.44 -32.78 -65.69
CA GLN A 410 5.55 -33.07 -64.25
C GLN A 410 6.70 -32.26 -63.68
N VAL A 411 6.43 -31.64 -62.57
CA VAL A 411 7.46 -30.99 -61.76
C VAL A 411 7.55 -31.72 -60.43
N THR A 412 8.78 -32.03 -60.03
CA THR A 412 9.11 -32.74 -58.80
C THR A 412 10.19 -31.96 -58.07
N GLY A 413 9.92 -31.55 -56.85
CA GLY A 413 10.86 -30.91 -55.92
C GLY A 413 10.92 -31.69 -54.65
N LYS A 414 11.18 -31.03 -53.54
CA LYS A 414 11.09 -31.59 -52.16
C LYS A 414 9.65 -31.97 -51.77
N MET A 415 8.68 -31.60 -52.59
CA MET A 415 7.26 -31.76 -52.38
C MET A 415 6.68 -32.83 -53.29
N ALA A 416 5.38 -33.17 -53.09
CA ALA A 416 4.67 -34.09 -53.96
C ALA A 416 4.70 -33.62 -55.42
N PRO A 417 4.95 -34.50 -56.40
CA PRO A 417 5.00 -34.12 -57.81
C PRO A 417 3.65 -33.55 -58.26
N VAL A 418 3.69 -32.44 -58.99
CA VAL A 418 2.52 -31.82 -59.62
C VAL A 418 2.58 -32.09 -61.12
N THR A 419 1.46 -32.48 -61.73
CA THR A 419 1.29 -32.69 -63.15
C THR A 419 0.26 -31.77 -63.73
N PHE A 420 0.53 -31.28 -64.91
CA PHE A 420 -0.43 -30.50 -65.73
C PHE A 420 -0.23 -30.82 -67.19
N THR A 421 -1.22 -30.58 -68.03
CA THR A 421 -1.23 -31.01 -69.43
C THR A 421 -1.33 -29.80 -70.36
N LEU A 422 -0.73 -29.97 -71.53
CA LEU A 422 -0.88 -29.08 -72.66
C LEU A 422 -1.04 -29.86 -73.96
N MET A 423 -1.58 -29.27 -74.99
CA MET A 423 -1.83 -29.87 -76.29
C MET A 423 -1.05 -29.08 -77.37
N ILE A 424 -0.36 -29.79 -78.21
CA ILE A 424 0.34 -29.21 -79.36
C ILE A 424 -0.04 -29.94 -80.65
N GLU A 425 -0.39 -29.16 -81.66
CA GLU A 425 -0.63 -29.62 -83.03
C GLU A 425 0.30 -28.88 -83.95
N ILE A 426 0.91 -29.56 -84.94
CA ILE A 426 1.73 -28.92 -85.98
C ILE A 426 1.13 -29.21 -87.33
N LEU A 427 0.63 -28.18 -87.95
CA LEU A 427 -0.06 -28.28 -89.24
C LEU A 427 0.95 -28.31 -90.41
N GLU A 428 0.60 -29.05 -91.44
CA GLU A 428 1.33 -29.02 -92.71
C GLU A 428 1.19 -27.71 -93.37
N THR A 429 2.27 -27.05 -93.84
CA THR A 429 2.18 -25.75 -94.54
C THR A 429 1.59 -26.02 -95.93
N ASP A 430 0.34 -25.64 -96.18
CA ASP A 430 -0.22 -25.63 -97.51
C ASP A 430 0.49 -24.61 -98.42
N LEU A 431 1.29 -25.14 -99.30
CA LEU A 431 2.02 -24.39 -100.39
C LEU A 431 1.09 -23.98 -101.52
N ASP A 432 -0.21 -23.82 -101.30
CA ASP A 432 -1.12 -23.28 -102.34
C ASP A 432 -1.68 -21.89 -101.98
N SER A 433 -0.91 -20.86 -102.38
CA SER A 433 -1.21 -19.44 -102.11
C SER A 433 -2.26 -18.83 -103.09
N SER A 434 -3.30 -19.55 -103.42
CA SER A 434 -4.33 -19.05 -104.38
C SER A 434 -5.76 -19.00 -103.89
N ILE A 435 -6.02 -19.23 -102.62
CA ILE A 435 -7.33 -19.03 -102.05
C ILE A 435 -7.23 -18.18 -100.77
N PRO A 436 -7.76 -16.94 -100.75
CA PRO A 436 -7.88 -16.26 -99.44
C PRO A 436 -8.86 -17.08 -98.60
N SER A 437 -8.36 -17.88 -97.68
CA SER A 437 -9.17 -18.49 -96.66
C SER A 437 -9.75 -17.32 -95.81
N LEU A 438 -11.07 -17.28 -95.80
CA LEU A 438 -11.79 -16.49 -94.83
C LEU A 438 -11.39 -16.94 -93.44
N ARG A 439 -10.32 -16.42 -92.95
CA ARG A 439 -10.14 -16.38 -91.53
C ARG A 439 -11.28 -15.51 -91.00
N ASN A 440 -12.28 -16.15 -90.44
CA ASN A 440 -13.19 -15.46 -89.55
C ASN A 440 -12.33 -14.86 -88.40
N GLU A 441 -11.91 -13.60 -88.64
CA GLU A 441 -11.57 -12.76 -87.54
C GLU A 441 -12.85 -12.49 -86.71
N THR A 442 -13.25 -13.47 -85.93
CA THR A 442 -13.91 -13.10 -84.69
C THR A 442 -12.79 -12.58 -83.85
N ALA A 443 -12.55 -11.25 -83.97
CA ALA A 443 -11.84 -10.52 -82.97
C ALA A 443 -12.50 -10.88 -81.66
N ALA A 444 -11.89 -11.77 -80.93
CA ALA A 444 -12.07 -11.84 -79.51
C ALA A 444 -11.61 -10.43 -79.06
N GLU A 445 -12.57 -9.61 -78.66
CA GLU A 445 -12.24 -8.39 -77.92
C GLU A 445 -11.18 -8.76 -76.91
N PRO A 446 -10.10 -7.99 -76.79
CA PRO A 446 -9.10 -8.25 -75.77
C PRO A 446 -9.90 -8.23 -74.47
N TYR A 447 -9.99 -9.40 -73.85
CA TYR A 447 -10.42 -9.53 -72.48
C TYR A 447 -9.48 -8.60 -71.67
N PHE A 448 -9.95 -7.43 -71.34
CA PHE A 448 -9.30 -6.52 -70.45
C PHE A 448 -9.09 -7.29 -69.17
N VAL A 449 -7.91 -7.84 -68.99
CA VAL A 449 -7.44 -8.24 -67.67
C VAL A 449 -7.37 -6.90 -66.95
N PRO A 450 -8.24 -6.62 -66.00
CA PRO A 450 -7.99 -5.43 -65.18
C PRO A 450 -6.60 -5.67 -64.62
N GLU A 451 -5.68 -4.80 -64.96
CA GLU A 451 -4.45 -4.60 -64.24
C GLU A 451 -4.91 -4.66 -62.76
N ARG A 452 -4.59 -5.73 -62.08
CA ARG A 452 -4.68 -5.72 -60.61
C ARG A 452 -3.79 -4.59 -60.19
N GLN A 453 -4.39 -3.41 -60.07
CA GLN A 453 -3.83 -2.48 -59.13
C GLN A 453 -3.49 -3.35 -57.94
N SER A 454 -2.24 -3.42 -57.59
CA SER A 454 -1.81 -3.89 -56.29
C SER A 454 -2.63 -3.06 -55.30
N GLU A 455 -3.78 -3.58 -54.91
CA GLU A 455 -4.44 -3.08 -53.73
C GLU A 455 -3.35 -3.19 -52.64
N PRO A 456 -3.02 -2.08 -52.01
CA PRO A 456 -2.12 -2.14 -50.89
C PRO A 456 -2.68 -3.23 -50.00
N ILE A 457 -1.87 -4.22 -49.67
CA ILE A 457 -2.04 -5.14 -48.55
C ILE A 457 -2.67 -4.27 -47.49
N PHE A 458 -3.89 -4.55 -47.13
CA PHE A 458 -4.67 -3.84 -46.12
C PHE A 458 -3.72 -3.50 -44.97
N ASP A 459 -3.33 -2.25 -44.90
CA ASP A 459 -2.66 -1.69 -43.74
C ASP A 459 -3.73 -1.65 -42.64
N PHE A 460 -3.80 -2.72 -41.87
CA PHE A 460 -4.80 -2.93 -40.82
C PHE A 460 -4.63 -1.97 -39.65
N ASP A 461 -3.62 -1.09 -39.70
CA ASP A 461 -3.15 -0.38 -38.51
C ASP A 461 -3.65 1.07 -38.33
N ALA A 462 -4.37 1.65 -39.26
CA ALA A 462 -4.68 3.08 -39.11
C ALA A 462 -6.15 3.46 -38.87
N TYR A 463 -7.12 2.62 -39.21
CA TYR A 463 -8.53 3.06 -39.18
C TYR A 463 -9.40 2.48 -38.05
N TRP A 464 -8.96 1.43 -37.36
CA TRP A 464 -9.76 0.81 -36.29
C TRP A 464 -9.20 1.04 -34.88
N ILE A 465 -7.93 1.44 -34.76
CA ILE A 465 -7.31 1.73 -33.47
C ILE A 465 -7.81 3.08 -32.90
N CYS A 466 -8.02 4.09 -33.72
CA CYS A 466 -8.53 5.39 -33.28
C CYS A 466 -9.91 5.34 -32.60
N PRO A 467 -10.95 4.64 -33.10
CA PRO A 467 -12.23 4.57 -32.42
C PRO A 467 -12.17 3.74 -31.13
N ILE A 468 -11.34 2.68 -31.07
CA ILE A 468 -11.20 1.86 -29.86
C ILE A 468 -10.49 2.62 -28.75
N ILE A 469 -9.40 3.33 -29.08
CA ILE A 469 -8.68 4.18 -28.12
C ILE A 469 -9.57 5.35 -27.66
N ALA A 470 -10.33 5.96 -28.56
CA ALA A 470 -11.28 7.01 -28.21
C ALA A 470 -12.41 6.49 -27.30
N PHE A 471 -12.88 5.27 -27.52
CA PHE A 471 -13.90 4.64 -26.70
C PHE A 471 -13.39 4.26 -25.30
N ILE A 472 -12.15 3.75 -25.22
CA ILE A 472 -11.49 3.45 -23.95
C ILE A 472 -11.20 4.74 -23.16
N LEU A 473 -10.72 5.80 -23.82
CA LEU A 473 -10.52 7.11 -23.19
C LEU A 473 -11.83 7.71 -22.68
N LEU A 474 -12.94 7.53 -23.41
CA LEU A 474 -14.26 7.99 -23.00
C LEU A 474 -14.77 7.23 -21.76
N ILE A 475 -14.54 5.92 -21.69
CA ILE A 475 -14.90 5.11 -20.51
C ILE A 475 -14.07 5.51 -19.31
N VAL A 476 -12.75 5.72 -19.46
CA VAL A 476 -11.86 6.15 -18.38
C VAL A 476 -12.24 7.55 -17.89
N THR A 477 -12.55 8.49 -18.78
CA THR A 477 -13.01 9.82 -18.38
C THR A 477 -14.37 9.80 -17.69
N LEU A 478 -15.32 8.92 -18.11
CA LEU A 478 -16.59 8.73 -17.42
C LEU A 478 -16.40 8.11 -16.02
N MET A 479 -15.49 7.14 -15.87
CA MET A 479 -15.18 6.53 -14.56
C MET A 479 -14.50 7.53 -13.61
N VAL A 480 -13.63 8.38 -14.11
CA VAL A 480 -13.01 9.44 -13.31
C VAL A 480 -14.03 10.50 -12.91
N ALA A 481 -14.91 10.91 -13.84
CA ALA A 481 -15.97 11.89 -13.56
C ALA A 481 -17.00 11.37 -12.54
N THR A 482 -17.37 10.09 -12.61
CA THR A 482 -18.29 9.47 -11.61
C THR A 482 -17.66 9.31 -10.25
N ARG A 483 -16.31 9.22 -10.16
CA ARG A 483 -15.60 9.18 -8.90
C ARG A 483 -15.55 10.56 -8.21
N PHE A 484 -15.34 11.63 -8.98
CA PHE A 484 -15.38 13.01 -8.46
C PHE A 484 -16.79 13.48 -8.02
N ILE A 485 -17.86 12.91 -8.59
CA ILE A 485 -19.25 13.22 -8.18
C ILE A 485 -19.60 12.50 -6.86
N LYS A 486 -18.95 11.37 -6.55
CA LYS A 486 -19.21 10.59 -5.33
C LYS A 486 -18.40 11.05 -4.10
N GLU A 487 -17.35 11.83 -4.30
CA GLU A 487 -16.52 12.42 -3.22
C GLU A 487 -16.92 13.86 -2.87
N GLY A 488 -17.98 14.39 -3.48
CA GLY A 488 -18.50 15.74 -3.27
C GLY A 488 -19.90 15.83 -2.64
N GLU A 489 -20.45 14.70 -2.09
CA GLU A 489 -21.67 14.69 -1.28
C GLU A 489 -21.37 14.32 0.19
#